data_875a7dc8d0f24d19a12d4026bfcae185
#
_entry.id   875a7dc8d0f24d19a12d4026bfcae185
#
_cell.length_a   1.000
_cell.length_b   1.000
_cell.length_c   1.000
_cell.angle_alpha   90.00
_cell.angle_beta   90.00
_cell.angle_gamma   90.00
#
_symmetry.space_group_name_H-M   'P 1'
#
loop_
_entity.id
_entity.type
_entity.pdbx_description
1 polymer ?
#
loop_
_entity_poly.entity_id
_entity_poly.type
_entity_poly.pdbx_seq_one_letter_code
_entity_poly.pdbx_strand_id
1 'polypeptide(L)'
;MINDEPIISKMKNQKINYDKVLKKLIGQWEREAIRPKILLHSCCAPCSTYTLEFLTQYADIAIYFANSNIHPKNEYLRRAKVQEQFVEDFNRKTGANVKYIEAPYEPHKFVKMVKDKELADEKEGGLRCTACFEMRLDIVAKAAVEHGYDYFGSAITLSPKKNAQLINELGMDVQKIYDVNYLPSDFKKTKGYERSIEMCNDYNIFRQCYCGCVFAAMQQGIDFKTVNKEAKAFLEQYPD
;
A
#
# COMPACT_ATOMS: atom_id res chain seq x y z
N MET A 1 11.74 19.66 -9.33
CA MET A 1 10.45 19.04 -9.73
C MET A 1 10.56 18.60 -11.17
N ILE A 2 10.47 17.29 -11.39
CA ILE A 2 10.47 16.72 -12.74
C ILE A 2 9.04 16.83 -13.21
N ASN A 3 8.81 17.66 -14.22
CA ASN A 3 7.48 17.84 -14.78
C ASN A 3 7.20 16.74 -15.81
N ASP A 4 6.71 15.58 -15.35
CA ASP A 4 6.30 14.46 -16.21
C ASP A 4 4.92 14.68 -16.88
N GLU A 5 4.23 15.79 -16.56
CA GLU A 5 2.93 16.14 -17.14
C GLU A 5 2.89 16.14 -18.69
N PRO A 6 3.92 16.61 -19.41
CA PRO A 6 3.85 16.61 -20.87
C PRO A 6 3.85 15.22 -21.51
N ILE A 7 4.41 14.22 -20.83
CA ILE A 7 4.44 12.83 -21.32
C ILE A 7 3.11 12.14 -21.03
N ILE A 8 2.54 12.38 -19.85
CA ILE A 8 1.27 11.77 -19.39
C ILE A 8 0.08 12.37 -20.13
N SER A 9 0.07 13.69 -20.40
CA SER A 9 -1.03 14.37 -21.10
C SER A 9 -1.19 13.94 -22.56
N LYS A 10 -0.12 13.52 -23.21
CA LYS A 10 -0.14 12.99 -24.60
C LYS A 10 -0.69 11.58 -24.72
N MET A 11 -0.88 10.87 -23.60
CA MET A 11 -1.25 9.45 -23.58
C MET A 11 -2.69 9.19 -23.11
N LYS A 12 -3.60 10.15 -23.20
CA LYS A 12 -4.97 10.13 -22.65
C LYS A 12 -5.84 8.90 -23.03
N ASN A 13 -5.40 8.03 -23.95
CA ASN A 13 -6.12 6.81 -24.35
C ASN A 13 -5.27 5.53 -24.35
N GLN A 14 -4.04 5.54 -23.83
CA GLN A 14 -3.16 4.35 -23.76
C GLN A 14 -2.90 3.94 -22.33
N LYS A 15 -2.91 2.62 -22.07
CA LYS A 15 -2.49 2.08 -20.77
C LYS A 15 -1.01 2.41 -20.53
N ILE A 16 -0.73 3.21 -19.51
CA ILE A 16 0.62 3.60 -19.11
C ILE A 16 1.31 2.39 -18.47
N ASN A 17 2.54 2.12 -18.87
CA ASN A 17 3.36 1.11 -18.22
C ASN A 17 4.12 1.72 -17.03
N TYR A 18 3.50 1.75 -15.87
CA TYR A 18 4.06 2.36 -14.65
C TYR A 18 5.31 1.64 -14.11
N ASP A 19 5.54 0.37 -14.44
CA ASP A 19 6.82 -0.30 -14.18
C ASP A 19 7.96 0.36 -14.97
N LYS A 20 7.73 0.68 -16.25
CA LYS A 20 8.72 1.41 -17.05
C LYS A 20 8.91 2.85 -16.57
N VAL A 21 7.85 3.51 -16.12
CA VAL A 21 7.94 4.88 -15.55
C VAL A 21 8.81 4.85 -14.30
N LEU A 22 8.54 3.93 -13.37
CA LEU A 22 9.35 3.77 -12.15
C LEU A 22 10.82 3.50 -12.47
N LYS A 23 11.12 2.61 -13.42
CA LYS A 23 12.49 2.29 -13.82
C LYS A 23 13.22 3.50 -14.43
N LYS A 24 12.53 4.36 -15.18
CA LYS A 24 13.10 5.63 -15.69
C LYS A 24 13.42 6.58 -14.55
N LEU A 25 12.51 6.71 -13.57
CA LEU A 25 12.70 7.54 -12.39
C LEU A 25 13.91 7.06 -11.57
N ILE A 26 14.01 5.74 -11.32
CA ILE A 26 15.18 5.15 -10.65
C ILE A 26 16.47 5.44 -11.42
N GLY A 27 16.49 5.23 -12.73
CA GLY A 27 17.66 5.55 -13.55
C GLY A 27 18.04 7.04 -13.54
N GLN A 28 17.11 7.94 -13.21
CA GLN A 28 17.42 9.33 -12.97
C GLN A 28 18.08 9.52 -11.60
N TRP A 29 17.53 8.93 -10.52
CA TRP A 29 18.15 8.98 -9.19
C TRP A 29 19.59 8.48 -9.21
N GLU A 30 19.86 7.37 -9.94
CA GLU A 30 21.20 6.82 -10.10
C GLU A 30 22.14 7.78 -10.82
N ARG A 31 21.71 8.43 -11.93
CA ARG A 31 22.54 9.40 -12.67
C ARG A 31 22.83 10.66 -11.85
N GLU A 32 21.89 11.08 -11.02
CA GLU A 32 21.99 12.27 -10.18
C GLU A 32 22.60 11.98 -8.81
N ALA A 33 22.96 10.72 -8.54
CA ALA A 33 23.44 10.22 -7.24
C ALA A 33 22.50 10.59 -6.07
N ILE A 34 21.18 10.57 -6.33
CA ILE A 34 20.13 10.85 -5.34
C ILE A 34 19.67 9.53 -4.73
N ARG A 35 19.48 9.52 -3.40
CA ARG A 35 18.82 8.44 -2.67
C ARG A 35 17.60 9.02 -1.94
N PRO A 36 16.41 8.99 -2.56
CA PRO A 36 15.22 9.66 -2.00
C PRO A 36 14.66 8.91 -0.80
N LYS A 37 13.93 9.62 0.04
CA LYS A 37 13.14 9.07 1.15
C LYS A 37 11.70 8.84 0.67
N ILE A 38 11.20 7.63 0.82
CA ILE A 38 9.86 7.26 0.34
C ILE A 38 9.00 6.81 1.52
N LEU A 39 7.83 7.41 1.69
CA LEU A 39 6.79 6.91 2.58
C LEU A 39 5.83 6.03 1.78
N LEU A 40 5.87 4.74 2.02
CA LEU A 40 5.14 3.74 1.23
C LEU A 40 3.92 3.23 2.01
N HIS A 41 2.72 3.58 1.57
CA HIS A 41 1.51 2.95 2.10
C HIS A 41 1.54 1.45 1.88
N SER A 42 1.27 0.67 2.92
CA SER A 42 1.06 -0.77 2.82
C SER A 42 -0.22 -1.22 3.53
N CYS A 43 -0.98 -2.10 2.87
CA CYS A 43 -2.18 -2.67 3.46
C CYS A 43 -1.93 -3.98 4.22
N CYS A 44 -0.79 -4.62 4.01
CA CYS A 44 -0.43 -5.92 4.60
C CYS A 44 0.99 -6.33 4.19
N ALA A 45 1.63 -7.16 4.99
CA ALA A 45 2.98 -7.66 4.74
C ALA A 45 3.17 -8.30 3.35
N PRO A 46 2.26 -9.14 2.82
CA PRO A 46 2.41 -9.69 1.48
C PRO A 46 2.64 -8.65 0.38
N CYS A 47 1.99 -7.47 0.48
CA CYS A 47 2.19 -6.40 -0.49
C CYS A 47 3.54 -5.69 -0.34
N SER A 48 4.14 -5.72 0.85
CA SER A 48 5.42 -5.07 1.14
C SER A 48 6.63 -5.93 0.75
N THR A 49 6.49 -7.25 0.57
CA THR A 49 7.62 -8.17 0.37
C THR A 49 8.51 -7.76 -0.80
N TYR A 50 8.12 -8.06 -2.01
CA TYR A 50 8.87 -7.69 -3.22
C TYR A 50 9.06 -6.18 -3.36
N THR A 51 8.09 -5.39 -2.89
CA THR A 51 8.19 -3.94 -2.97
C THR A 51 9.39 -3.41 -2.18
N LEU A 52 9.64 -3.94 -0.97
CA LEU A 52 10.82 -3.60 -0.19
C LEU A 52 12.10 -4.16 -0.81
N GLU A 53 12.10 -5.45 -1.22
CA GLU A 53 13.26 -6.08 -1.88
C GLU A 53 13.71 -5.26 -3.10
N PHE A 54 12.75 -4.70 -3.85
CA PHE A 54 13.05 -3.88 -5.03
C PHE A 54 13.49 -2.46 -4.67
N LEU A 55 12.71 -1.73 -3.83
CA LEU A 55 12.92 -0.30 -3.60
C LEU A 55 14.12 0.01 -2.70
N THR A 56 14.44 -0.84 -1.72
CA THR A 56 15.54 -0.59 -0.78
C THR A 56 16.91 -0.56 -1.44
N GLN A 57 17.02 -1.04 -2.67
CA GLN A 57 18.24 -0.92 -3.48
C GLN A 57 18.50 0.53 -3.89
N TYR A 58 17.45 1.36 -4.02
CA TYR A 58 17.52 2.69 -4.65
C TYR A 58 17.12 3.85 -3.72
N ALA A 59 16.40 3.57 -2.65
CA ALA A 59 15.78 4.60 -1.80
C ALA A 59 15.76 4.20 -0.32
N ASP A 60 15.58 5.19 0.56
CA ASP A 60 15.30 4.98 1.98
C ASP A 60 13.79 4.89 2.19
N ILE A 61 13.33 3.75 2.71
CA ILE A 61 11.90 3.42 2.77
C ILE A 61 11.39 3.46 4.20
N ALA A 62 10.20 4.04 4.38
CA ALA A 62 9.35 3.78 5.52
C ALA A 62 8.01 3.19 5.05
N ILE A 63 7.57 2.13 5.72
CA ILE A 63 6.22 1.61 5.57
C ILE A 63 5.27 2.44 6.43
N TYR A 64 4.18 2.92 5.81
CA TYR A 64 3.10 3.60 6.48
C TYR A 64 1.85 2.73 6.47
N PHE A 65 1.49 2.18 7.64
CA PHE A 65 0.36 1.27 7.79
C PHE A 65 -0.91 2.07 8.14
N ALA A 66 -1.59 2.58 7.11
CA ALA A 66 -2.79 3.41 7.22
C ALA A 66 -4.02 2.66 6.67
N ASN A 67 -4.69 1.88 7.50
CA ASN A 67 -5.68 0.89 7.05
C ASN A 67 -6.98 0.89 7.86
N SER A 68 -7.58 2.05 8.06
CA SER A 68 -8.87 2.21 8.76
C SER A 68 -10.06 1.51 8.08
N ASN A 69 -9.86 0.97 6.88
CA ASN A 69 -10.83 0.15 6.16
C ASN A 69 -10.87 -1.32 6.64
N ILE A 70 -9.89 -1.78 7.41
CA ILE A 70 -9.81 -3.18 7.84
C ILE A 70 -10.72 -3.43 9.04
N HIS A 71 -11.58 -4.43 8.92
CA HIS A 71 -12.50 -4.92 9.94
C HIS A 71 -12.42 -6.45 10.02
N PRO A 72 -12.66 -7.07 11.20
CA PRO A 72 -12.82 -6.44 12.52
C PRO A 72 -11.49 -5.87 13.07
N LYS A 73 -11.54 -5.17 14.22
CA LYS A 73 -10.36 -4.55 14.84
C LYS A 73 -9.22 -5.54 15.07
N ASN A 74 -9.50 -6.77 15.55
CA ASN A 74 -8.44 -7.76 15.78
C ASN A 74 -7.76 -8.18 14.47
N GLU A 75 -8.46 -8.20 13.34
CA GLU A 75 -7.86 -8.45 12.03
C GLU A 75 -6.93 -7.28 11.60
N TYR A 76 -7.32 -6.03 11.90
CA TYR A 76 -6.44 -4.88 11.71
C TYR A 76 -5.16 -5.04 12.53
N LEU A 77 -5.28 -5.32 13.84
CA LEU A 77 -4.14 -5.51 14.74
C LEU A 77 -3.24 -6.67 14.29
N ARG A 78 -3.83 -7.82 13.89
CA ARG A 78 -3.08 -8.94 13.33
C ARG A 78 -2.24 -8.52 12.13
N ARG A 79 -2.83 -7.79 11.18
CA ARG A 79 -2.10 -7.35 9.98
C ARG A 79 -1.04 -6.30 10.29
N ALA A 80 -1.28 -5.41 11.24
CA ALA A 80 -0.30 -4.45 11.71
C ALA A 80 0.90 -5.18 12.31
N LYS A 81 0.66 -6.14 13.22
CA LYS A 81 1.72 -6.93 13.86
C LYS A 81 2.52 -7.78 12.85
N VAL A 82 1.85 -8.45 11.92
CA VAL A 82 2.53 -9.21 10.85
C VAL A 82 3.36 -8.28 9.95
N GLN A 83 2.88 -7.06 9.67
CA GLN A 83 3.63 -6.08 8.88
C GLN A 83 4.86 -5.58 9.62
N GLU A 84 4.75 -5.26 10.90
CA GLU A 84 5.85 -4.84 11.76
C GLU A 84 6.94 -5.93 11.81
N GLN A 85 6.57 -7.16 12.16
CA GLN A 85 7.49 -8.28 12.22
C GLN A 85 8.18 -8.56 10.88
N PHE A 86 7.44 -8.46 9.78
CA PHE A 86 8.06 -8.61 8.47
C PHE A 86 9.13 -7.55 8.22
N VAL A 87 8.89 -6.28 8.58
CA VAL A 87 9.89 -5.21 8.43
C VAL A 87 11.13 -5.48 9.28
N GLU A 88 10.96 -5.92 10.52
CA GLU A 88 12.07 -6.31 11.41
C GLU A 88 12.90 -7.46 10.84
N ASP A 89 12.22 -8.53 10.39
CA ASP A 89 12.85 -9.71 9.81
C ASP A 89 13.55 -9.39 8.49
N PHE A 90 12.94 -8.54 7.66
CA PHE A 90 13.53 -8.06 6.43
C PHE A 90 14.82 -7.28 6.70
N ASN A 91 14.78 -6.33 7.62
CA ASN A 91 15.95 -5.56 8.03
C ASN A 91 17.08 -6.46 8.54
N ARG A 92 16.73 -7.42 9.43
CA ARG A 92 17.72 -8.36 9.99
C ARG A 92 18.36 -9.24 8.93
N LYS A 93 17.58 -9.73 7.94
CA LYS A 93 18.09 -10.63 6.90
C LYS A 93 18.88 -9.92 5.80
N THR A 94 18.51 -8.67 5.48
CA THR A 94 19.07 -7.95 4.33
C THR A 94 20.07 -6.86 4.71
N GLY A 95 20.11 -6.45 5.98
CA GLY A 95 20.89 -5.28 6.43
C GLY A 95 20.23 -3.94 6.05
N ALA A 96 19.00 -3.95 5.53
CA ALA A 96 18.24 -2.74 5.24
C ALA A 96 17.83 -2.01 6.53
N ASN A 97 17.42 -0.74 6.40
CA ASN A 97 16.93 0.09 7.51
C ASN A 97 15.55 0.66 7.19
N VAL A 98 14.60 -0.22 6.89
CA VAL A 98 13.21 0.15 6.65
C VAL A 98 12.55 0.52 7.97
N LYS A 99 11.85 1.66 8.00
CA LYS A 99 11.04 2.07 9.17
C LYS A 99 9.62 1.55 9.04
N TYR A 100 8.98 1.27 10.18
CA TYR A 100 7.55 1.00 10.27
C TYR A 100 6.87 2.12 11.05
N ILE A 101 5.80 2.66 10.49
CA ILE A 101 4.98 3.72 11.10
C ILE A 101 3.53 3.29 10.96
N GLU A 102 2.82 3.21 12.09
CA GLU A 102 1.39 2.91 12.13
C GLU A 102 0.59 4.22 12.25
N ALA A 103 -0.35 4.42 11.33
CA ALA A 103 -1.28 5.54 11.39
C ALA A 103 -2.39 5.26 12.41
N PRO A 104 -3.06 6.29 12.94
CA PRO A 104 -4.23 6.11 13.78
C PRO A 104 -5.30 5.24 13.13
N TYR A 105 -5.81 4.25 13.87
CA TYR A 105 -6.90 3.40 13.41
C TYR A 105 -8.26 4.07 13.68
N GLU A 106 -8.86 4.62 12.64
CA GLU A 106 -10.10 5.39 12.70
C GLU A 106 -11.19 4.80 11.78
N PRO A 107 -11.68 3.57 12.05
CA PRO A 107 -12.58 2.86 11.14
C PRO A 107 -13.90 3.60 10.88
N HIS A 108 -14.32 4.45 11.82
CA HIS A 108 -15.50 5.30 11.67
C HIS A 108 -15.39 6.29 10.49
N LYS A 109 -14.18 6.80 10.20
CA LYS A 109 -13.93 7.69 9.05
C LYS A 109 -14.16 6.97 7.72
N PHE A 110 -13.67 5.73 7.60
CA PHE A 110 -13.91 4.91 6.41
C PHE A 110 -15.40 4.59 6.23
N VAL A 111 -16.08 4.14 7.29
CA VAL A 111 -17.52 3.80 7.24
C VAL A 111 -18.36 5.06 6.91
N LYS A 112 -18.01 6.19 7.51
CA LYS A 112 -18.69 7.47 7.24
C LYS A 112 -18.52 7.85 5.76
N MET A 113 -17.31 7.82 5.23
CA MET A 113 -17.03 8.12 3.82
C MET A 113 -17.86 7.24 2.87
N VAL A 114 -17.96 5.93 3.15
CA VAL A 114 -18.75 5.00 2.33
C VAL A 114 -20.24 5.35 2.39
N LYS A 115 -20.76 5.70 3.56
CA LYS A 115 -22.17 6.08 3.74
C LYS A 115 -22.48 7.43 3.10
N ASP A 116 -21.68 8.44 3.32
CA ASP A 116 -21.87 9.79 2.77
C ASP A 116 -21.86 9.82 1.24
N LYS A 117 -21.08 8.93 0.63
CA LYS A 117 -21.00 8.76 -0.83
C LYS A 117 -21.97 7.69 -1.39
N GLU A 118 -22.81 7.09 -0.56
CA GLU A 118 -23.80 6.04 -0.92
C GLU A 118 -23.15 4.81 -1.61
N LEU A 119 -21.95 4.41 -1.18
CA LEU A 119 -21.14 3.37 -1.84
C LEU A 119 -21.21 1.99 -1.15
N ALA A 120 -22.15 1.77 -0.23
CA ALA A 120 -22.24 0.53 0.56
C ALA A 120 -22.46 -0.71 -0.33
N ASP A 121 -23.32 -0.57 -1.34
CA ASP A 121 -23.73 -1.67 -2.24
C ASP A 121 -22.80 -1.86 -3.44
N GLU A 122 -21.80 -0.98 -3.62
CA GLU A 122 -20.81 -1.10 -4.68
C GLU A 122 -20.04 -2.42 -4.59
N LYS A 123 -19.79 -3.04 -5.73
CA LYS A 123 -18.98 -4.28 -5.82
C LYS A 123 -17.52 -4.00 -5.48
N GLU A 124 -16.79 -5.03 -5.07
CA GLU A 124 -15.32 -4.93 -4.94
C GLU A 124 -14.70 -4.58 -6.30
N GLY A 125 -13.82 -3.57 -6.31
CA GLY A 125 -13.22 -3.00 -7.52
C GLY A 125 -13.98 -1.81 -8.11
N GLY A 126 -15.20 -1.51 -7.64
CA GLY A 126 -16.01 -0.35 -8.05
C GLY A 126 -15.67 0.95 -7.31
N LEU A 127 -16.62 1.91 -7.33
CA LEU A 127 -16.42 3.26 -6.79
C LEU A 127 -16.06 3.29 -5.30
N ARG A 128 -16.58 2.35 -4.50
CA ARG A 128 -16.17 2.22 -3.09
C ARG A 128 -14.66 1.95 -2.96
N CYS A 129 -14.09 1.08 -3.81
CA CYS A 129 -12.65 0.80 -3.79
C CYS A 129 -11.84 2.01 -4.27
N THR A 130 -12.34 2.75 -5.28
CA THR A 130 -11.74 4.01 -5.74
C THR A 130 -11.63 5.02 -4.60
N ALA A 131 -12.74 5.31 -3.92
CA ALA A 131 -12.76 6.22 -2.77
C ALA A 131 -11.87 5.73 -1.61
N CYS A 132 -11.77 4.41 -1.39
CA CYS A 132 -10.88 3.82 -0.40
C CYS A 132 -9.39 3.99 -0.76
N PHE A 133 -9.03 3.89 -2.03
CA PHE A 133 -7.64 4.13 -2.47
C PHE A 133 -7.29 5.61 -2.35
N GLU A 134 -8.17 6.50 -2.80
CA GLU A 134 -8.02 7.94 -2.67
C GLU A 134 -7.78 8.36 -1.22
N MET A 135 -8.67 7.95 -0.30
CA MET A 135 -8.54 8.23 1.14
C MET A 135 -7.18 7.78 1.71
N ARG A 136 -6.67 6.60 1.31
CA ARG A 136 -5.40 6.08 1.82
C ARG A 136 -4.20 6.79 1.21
N LEU A 137 -4.27 7.14 -0.07
CA LEU A 137 -3.23 7.93 -0.74
C LEU A 137 -3.16 9.34 -0.17
N ASP A 138 -4.31 9.97 0.12
CA ASP A 138 -4.38 11.26 0.80
C ASP A 138 -3.70 11.24 2.17
N ILE A 139 -4.03 10.25 3.01
CA ILE A 139 -3.44 10.09 4.34
C ILE A 139 -1.92 9.92 4.26
N VAL A 140 -1.40 9.09 3.34
CA VAL A 140 0.04 8.89 3.23
C VAL A 140 0.76 10.09 2.63
N ALA A 141 0.15 10.80 1.67
CA ALA A 141 0.73 12.03 1.10
C ALA A 141 0.86 13.12 2.17
N LYS A 142 -0.19 13.34 2.97
CA LYS A 142 -0.15 14.26 4.10
C LYS A 142 0.96 13.92 5.09
N ALA A 143 1.04 12.64 5.50
CA ALA A 143 2.09 12.18 6.40
C ALA A 143 3.49 12.31 5.77
N ALA A 144 3.63 12.11 4.47
CA ALA A 144 4.91 12.28 3.79
C ALA A 144 5.42 13.73 3.87
N VAL A 145 4.53 14.71 3.68
CA VAL A 145 4.86 16.14 3.88
C VAL A 145 5.25 16.41 5.34
N GLU A 146 4.42 15.97 6.29
CA GLU A 146 4.63 16.20 7.72
C GLU A 146 5.96 15.62 8.24
N HIS A 147 6.42 14.51 7.66
CA HIS A 147 7.64 13.82 8.07
C HIS A 147 8.85 14.06 7.15
N GLY A 148 8.73 14.91 6.13
CA GLY A 148 9.83 15.29 5.25
C GLY A 148 10.32 14.17 4.34
N TYR A 149 9.39 13.41 3.73
CA TYR A 149 9.67 12.43 2.69
C TYR A 149 9.60 13.10 1.30
N ASP A 150 10.44 12.64 0.38
CA ASP A 150 10.50 13.16 -0.99
C ASP A 150 9.38 12.60 -1.87
N TYR A 151 8.97 11.37 -1.56
CA TYR A 151 7.92 10.65 -2.28
C TYR A 151 6.94 9.98 -1.33
N PHE A 152 5.68 9.88 -1.78
CA PHE A 152 4.70 8.94 -1.25
C PHE A 152 4.29 7.93 -2.32
N GLY A 153 3.86 6.73 -1.92
CA GLY A 153 3.42 5.71 -2.86
C GLY A 153 2.62 4.60 -2.19
N SER A 154 2.30 3.55 -2.94
CA SER A 154 1.54 2.43 -2.39
C SER A 154 2.02 1.07 -2.88
N ALA A 155 2.27 0.16 -1.95
CA ALA A 155 2.56 -1.24 -2.24
C ALA A 155 1.36 -2.03 -2.81
N ILE A 156 0.15 -1.46 -2.77
CA ILE A 156 -1.08 -2.12 -3.27
C ILE A 156 -0.97 -2.48 -4.75
N THR A 157 -0.18 -1.75 -5.54
CA THR A 157 0.02 -2.03 -6.97
C THR A 157 0.68 -3.38 -7.25
N LEU A 158 1.20 -4.06 -6.22
CA LEU A 158 1.68 -5.45 -6.30
C LEU A 158 0.53 -6.46 -6.47
N SER A 159 -0.66 -6.15 -5.92
CA SER A 159 -1.78 -7.08 -5.97
C SER A 159 -2.36 -7.24 -7.38
N PRO A 160 -2.50 -8.47 -7.92
CA PRO A 160 -3.13 -8.71 -9.21
C PRO A 160 -4.63 -8.36 -9.21
N LYS A 161 -5.27 -8.33 -8.03
CA LYS A 161 -6.68 -7.98 -7.86
C LYS A 161 -6.93 -6.47 -7.83
N LYS A 162 -5.88 -5.64 -7.93
CA LYS A 162 -6.01 -4.18 -7.84
C LYS A 162 -5.60 -3.52 -9.15
N ASN A 163 -6.39 -2.52 -9.55
CA ASN A 163 -6.16 -1.77 -10.79
C ASN A 163 -5.02 -0.76 -10.58
N ALA A 164 -3.82 -1.10 -11.05
CA ALA A 164 -2.66 -0.23 -10.92
C ALA A 164 -2.81 1.08 -11.72
N GLN A 165 -3.53 1.10 -12.86
CA GLN A 165 -3.78 2.32 -13.62
C GLN A 165 -4.54 3.33 -12.73
N LEU A 166 -5.67 2.91 -12.18
CA LEU A 166 -6.49 3.73 -11.30
C LEU A 166 -5.72 4.23 -10.07
N ILE A 167 -4.94 3.34 -9.42
CA ILE A 167 -4.17 3.72 -8.21
C ILE A 167 -3.13 4.79 -8.54
N ASN A 168 -2.45 4.68 -9.70
CA ASN A 168 -1.48 5.68 -10.13
C ASN A 168 -2.15 7.00 -10.54
N GLU A 169 -3.28 6.95 -11.23
CA GLU A 169 -4.08 8.15 -11.58
C GLU A 169 -4.48 8.91 -10.31
N LEU A 170 -5.05 8.20 -9.32
CA LEU A 170 -5.41 8.80 -8.02
C LEU A 170 -4.19 9.36 -7.29
N GLY A 171 -3.06 8.65 -7.31
CA GLY A 171 -1.82 9.12 -6.68
C GLY A 171 -1.30 10.41 -7.30
N MET A 172 -1.36 10.53 -8.62
CA MET A 172 -0.99 11.77 -9.33
C MET A 172 -1.97 12.91 -9.06
N ASP A 173 -3.27 12.63 -8.86
CA ASP A 173 -4.22 13.66 -8.48
C ASP A 173 -4.00 14.13 -7.04
N VAL A 174 -3.72 13.23 -6.11
CA VAL A 174 -3.35 13.57 -4.73
C VAL A 174 -2.06 14.38 -4.67
N GLN A 175 -1.05 14.06 -5.48
CA GLN A 175 0.19 14.84 -5.59
C GLN A 175 -0.07 16.34 -5.88
N LYS A 176 -1.12 16.66 -6.63
CA LYS A 176 -1.46 18.06 -6.96
C LYS A 176 -1.95 18.87 -5.74
N ILE A 177 -2.37 18.16 -4.69
CA ILE A 177 -2.90 18.77 -3.45
C ILE A 177 -1.78 19.02 -2.45
N TYR A 178 -0.73 18.17 -2.46
CA TYR A 178 0.36 18.19 -1.49
C TYR A 178 1.71 18.49 -2.15
N ASP A 179 2.60 19.16 -1.42
CA ASP A 179 3.98 19.43 -1.88
C ASP A 179 4.88 18.20 -1.64
N VAL A 180 4.54 17.08 -2.28
CA VAL A 180 5.28 15.83 -2.24
C VAL A 180 5.06 15.02 -3.53
N ASN A 181 6.09 14.36 -4.03
CA ASN A 181 5.98 13.60 -5.28
C ASN A 181 5.26 12.25 -5.07
N TYR A 182 4.46 11.84 -6.04
CA TYR A 182 3.92 10.48 -6.08
C TYR A 182 4.93 9.53 -6.74
N LEU A 183 5.08 8.32 -6.19
CA LEU A 183 5.88 7.23 -6.76
C LEU A 183 5.03 6.37 -7.70
N PRO A 184 5.08 6.56 -9.02
CA PRO A 184 4.33 5.73 -9.96
C PRO A 184 4.88 4.30 -9.95
N SER A 185 4.00 3.30 -9.88
CA SER A 185 4.45 1.91 -9.77
C SER A 185 3.43 0.88 -10.29
N ASP A 186 3.94 -0.25 -10.76
CA ASP A 186 3.14 -1.47 -11.00
C ASP A 186 3.99 -2.69 -10.60
N PHE A 187 4.13 -2.88 -9.28
CA PHE A 187 5.04 -3.88 -8.69
C PHE A 187 4.70 -5.33 -9.04
N LYS A 188 3.51 -5.63 -9.56
CA LYS A 188 3.19 -6.99 -10.03
C LYS A 188 3.86 -7.35 -11.36
N LYS A 189 4.37 -6.34 -12.09
CA LYS A 189 5.10 -6.57 -13.34
C LYS A 189 6.44 -7.24 -13.08
N THR A 190 7.06 -7.76 -14.14
CA THR A 190 8.41 -8.37 -14.12
C THR A 190 8.51 -9.49 -13.05
N LYS A 191 7.43 -10.31 -12.90
CA LYS A 191 7.32 -11.41 -11.92
C LYS A 191 7.31 -10.95 -10.45
N GLY A 192 7.06 -9.67 -10.16
CA GLY A 192 7.07 -9.18 -8.79
C GLY A 192 5.99 -9.83 -7.91
N TYR A 193 4.83 -10.19 -8.49
CA TYR A 193 3.80 -10.91 -7.74
C TYR A 193 4.24 -12.35 -7.39
N GLU A 194 4.84 -13.07 -8.34
CA GLU A 194 5.38 -14.42 -8.10
C GLU A 194 6.47 -14.37 -7.02
N ARG A 195 7.39 -13.40 -7.13
CA ARG A 195 8.43 -13.20 -6.11
C ARG A 195 7.84 -12.89 -4.74
N SER A 196 6.76 -12.13 -4.67
CA SER A 196 6.08 -11.85 -3.40
C SER A 196 5.49 -13.10 -2.73
N ILE A 197 5.07 -14.10 -3.52
CA ILE A 197 4.59 -15.39 -2.99
C ILE A 197 5.75 -16.18 -2.38
N GLU A 198 6.88 -16.27 -3.08
CA GLU A 198 8.09 -16.91 -2.58
C GLU A 198 8.51 -16.27 -1.24
N MET A 199 8.62 -14.94 -1.21
CA MET A 199 9.00 -14.23 0.02
C MET A 199 8.01 -14.42 1.15
N CYS A 200 6.70 -14.53 0.87
CA CYS A 200 5.73 -14.86 1.91
C CYS A 200 6.01 -16.22 2.57
N ASN A 201 6.49 -17.20 1.79
CA ASN A 201 6.90 -18.50 2.33
C ASN A 201 8.23 -18.38 3.11
N ASP A 202 9.24 -17.68 2.55
CA ASP A 202 10.57 -17.52 3.15
C ASP A 202 10.54 -16.79 4.51
N TYR A 203 9.54 -15.91 4.70
CA TYR A 203 9.33 -15.14 5.93
C TYR A 203 8.13 -15.64 6.77
N ASN A 204 7.50 -16.76 6.38
CA ASN A 204 6.32 -17.32 7.05
C ASN A 204 5.20 -16.28 7.26
N ILE A 205 4.91 -15.48 6.25
CA ILE A 205 3.94 -14.37 6.32
C ILE A 205 2.52 -14.89 6.16
N PHE A 206 1.64 -14.54 7.11
CA PHE A 206 0.21 -14.76 6.98
C PHE A 206 -0.37 -14.03 5.76
N ARG A 207 -1.08 -14.77 4.92
CA ARG A 207 -1.78 -14.23 3.74
C ARG A 207 -3.29 -14.23 3.97
N GLN A 208 -3.85 -13.04 4.05
CA GLN A 208 -5.28 -12.83 4.24
C GLN A 208 -6.12 -13.24 3.02
N CYS A 209 -7.34 -13.74 3.25
CA CYS A 209 -8.25 -14.17 2.19
C CYS A 209 -9.13 -13.05 1.59
N TYR A 210 -9.27 -11.90 2.28
CA TYR A 210 -10.06 -10.75 1.83
C TYR A 210 -9.31 -9.43 2.04
N CYS A 211 -9.81 -8.35 1.43
CA CYS A 211 -9.08 -7.07 1.45
C CYS A 211 -9.18 -6.30 2.80
N GLY A 212 -10.05 -6.73 3.71
CA GLY A 212 -10.29 -6.12 5.03
C GLY A 212 -11.53 -5.23 5.09
N CYS A 213 -12.04 -4.75 3.96
CA CYS A 213 -13.24 -3.92 3.90
C CYS A 213 -14.49 -4.70 4.36
N VAL A 214 -15.22 -4.17 5.36
CA VAL A 214 -16.43 -4.80 5.90
C VAL A 214 -17.48 -5.07 4.82
N PHE A 215 -17.71 -4.11 3.93
CA PHE A 215 -18.71 -4.25 2.86
C PHE A 215 -18.34 -5.35 1.85
N ALA A 216 -17.06 -5.41 1.43
CA ALA A 216 -16.60 -6.47 0.54
C ALA A 216 -16.64 -7.85 1.23
N ALA A 217 -16.29 -7.92 2.49
CA ALA A 217 -16.35 -9.16 3.25
C ALA A 217 -17.79 -9.68 3.40
N MET A 218 -18.76 -8.81 3.68
CA MET A 218 -20.18 -9.19 3.72
C MET A 218 -20.66 -9.72 2.37
N GLN A 219 -20.29 -9.05 1.26
CA GLN A 219 -20.63 -9.50 -0.09
C GLN A 219 -20.00 -10.85 -0.45
N GLN A 220 -18.84 -11.18 0.11
CA GLN A 220 -18.14 -12.44 -0.08
C GLN A 220 -18.55 -13.55 0.91
N GLY A 221 -19.47 -13.27 1.83
CA GLY A 221 -19.89 -14.23 2.86
C GLY A 221 -18.78 -14.56 3.87
N ILE A 222 -17.84 -13.66 4.12
CA ILE A 222 -16.77 -13.85 5.10
C ILE A 222 -17.36 -13.89 6.52
N ASP A 223 -17.09 -14.96 7.25
CA ASP A 223 -17.49 -15.09 8.66
C ASP A 223 -16.58 -14.27 9.58
N PHE A 224 -17.06 -13.09 9.97
CA PHE A 224 -16.35 -12.20 10.88
C PHE A 224 -16.13 -12.80 12.28
N LYS A 225 -16.97 -13.74 12.74
CA LYS A 225 -16.75 -14.39 14.04
C LYS A 225 -15.50 -15.25 14.00
N THR A 226 -15.37 -16.05 12.95
CA THR A 226 -14.18 -16.89 12.73
C THR A 226 -12.94 -16.02 12.53
N VAL A 227 -12.98 -15.00 11.65
CA VAL A 227 -11.85 -14.09 11.43
C VAL A 227 -11.41 -13.41 12.74
N ASN A 228 -12.36 -12.93 13.54
CA ASN A 228 -12.07 -12.27 14.81
C ASN A 228 -11.45 -13.22 15.84
N LYS A 229 -11.96 -14.47 15.90
CA LYS A 229 -11.43 -15.53 16.80
C LYS A 229 -10.00 -15.88 16.43
N GLU A 230 -9.73 -16.14 15.15
CA GLU A 230 -8.39 -16.47 14.66
C GLU A 230 -7.39 -15.34 14.86
N ALA A 231 -7.82 -14.10 14.56
CA ALA A 231 -6.98 -12.94 14.78
C ALA A 231 -6.65 -12.72 16.26
N LYS A 232 -7.62 -12.92 17.15
CA LYS A 232 -7.40 -12.83 18.60
C LYS A 232 -6.42 -13.91 19.07
N ALA A 233 -6.60 -15.17 18.65
CA ALA A 233 -5.70 -16.27 19.00
C ALA A 233 -4.25 -16.05 18.49
N PHE A 234 -4.10 -15.38 17.34
CA PHE A 234 -2.78 -14.96 16.85
C PHE A 234 -2.17 -13.90 17.77
N LEU A 235 -2.93 -12.86 18.14
CA LEU A 235 -2.44 -11.75 18.96
C LEU A 235 -2.06 -12.22 20.39
N GLU A 236 -2.72 -13.23 20.94
CA GLU A 236 -2.38 -13.82 22.24
C GLU A 236 -0.95 -14.42 22.29
N GLN A 237 -0.34 -14.69 21.13
CA GLN A 237 1.06 -15.15 21.03
C GLN A 237 2.08 -13.99 21.12
N TYR A 238 1.60 -12.74 21.07
CA TYR A 238 2.39 -11.52 21.10
C TYR A 238 1.81 -10.54 22.14
N PRO A 239 1.96 -10.88 23.44
CA PRO A 239 1.54 -9.95 24.50
C PRO A 239 2.40 -8.67 24.44
N ASP A 240 1.76 -7.53 24.77
CA ASP A 240 2.40 -6.20 24.86
C ASP A 240 3.51 -6.18 25.93
#